data_53c61eda8bed317815e77d7e9a381cd2
#
_entry.id   53c61eda8bed317815e77d7e9a381cd2
#
_cell.length_a   1.000
_cell.length_b   1.000
_cell.length_c   1.000
_cell.angle_alpha   90.00
_cell.angle_beta   90.00
_cell.angle_gamma   90.00
#
_symmetry.space_group_name_H-M   'P 1'
#
loop_
_entity.id
_entity.type
_entity.pdbx_description
1 polymer ?
#
loop_
_entity_poly.entity_id
_entity_poly.type
_entity_poly.pdbx_seq_one_letter_code
_entity_poly.pdbx_strand_id
1 'polypeptide(L)'
;RSPSRGLGDVYKRQLLEEASVTGTANIVMAAVLAKGTTTIYNAACEPYLQQLCKMLNRMGGKISGVGSNLLTIEGVDSLSGTTHKVLPDMVEIGSWIGLAAMTQSEITIKNVSWDDLGQIPNVFSKLGIQLERQGDDIYIPVHKNGYEIQSYIDGSILTVSDAPWPGFTPD
;
A
#
# COMPACT_ATOMS: atom_id res chain seq x y z
N ARG A 1 37.40 -2.17 27.60
CA ARG A 1 36.25 -2.10 26.71
C ARG A 1 36.74 -2.42 25.31
N SER A 2 36.43 -3.61 24.78
CA SER A 2 36.65 -3.92 23.38
C SER A 2 35.88 -2.92 22.54
N PRO A 3 36.53 -2.29 21.54
CA PRO A 3 35.76 -1.48 20.59
C PRO A 3 34.73 -2.40 19.97
N SER A 4 33.48 -1.96 19.93
CA SER A 4 32.44 -2.63 19.16
C SER A 4 32.98 -2.75 17.74
N ARG A 5 33.38 -3.96 17.33
CA ARG A 5 33.69 -4.23 15.94
C ARG A 5 32.45 -3.83 15.18
N GLY A 6 32.60 -2.81 14.33
CA GLY A 6 31.52 -2.39 13.46
C GLY A 6 30.93 -3.62 12.78
N LEU A 7 29.63 -3.68 12.68
CA LEU A 7 28.90 -4.72 11.98
C LEU A 7 29.17 -4.61 10.46
N GLY A 8 30.45 -4.76 10.09
CA GLY A 8 30.89 -4.88 8.70
C GLY A 8 30.52 -6.28 8.22
N ASP A 9 29.95 -6.38 7.04
CA ASP A 9 29.69 -7.59 6.27
C ASP A 9 28.75 -8.63 6.90
N VAL A 10 27.86 -8.23 7.81
CA VAL A 10 26.84 -9.11 8.32
C VAL A 10 25.60 -9.01 7.43
N TYR A 11 25.26 -10.09 6.73
CA TYR A 11 23.93 -10.25 6.13
C TYR A 11 22.88 -10.16 7.25
N LYS A 12 22.14 -9.08 7.26
CA LYS A 12 21.03 -8.91 8.20
C LYS A 12 19.78 -9.51 7.57
N ARG A 13 19.33 -10.63 8.12
CA ARG A 13 18.05 -11.24 7.74
C ARG A 13 17.03 -10.93 8.81
N GLN A 14 15.96 -10.24 8.43
CA GLN A 14 14.88 -9.87 9.32
C GLN A 14 13.59 -10.52 8.83
N LEU A 15 12.99 -11.38 9.66
CA LEU A 15 11.63 -11.86 9.47
C LEU A 15 10.71 -10.99 10.32
N LEU A 16 9.71 -10.37 9.69
CA LEU A 16 8.65 -9.69 10.41
C LEU A 16 7.56 -10.71 10.77
N GLU A 17 7.12 -10.71 12.02
CA GLU A 17 6.03 -11.58 12.48
C GLU A 17 4.71 -11.25 11.80
N GLU A 18 4.51 -9.97 11.47
CA GLU A 18 3.40 -9.48 10.65
C GLU A 18 3.92 -8.59 9.52
N ALA A 19 3.16 -8.45 8.45
CA ALA A 19 3.49 -7.56 7.32
C ALA A 19 3.19 -6.09 7.70
N SER A 20 3.90 -5.59 8.70
CA SER A 20 3.73 -4.22 9.19
C SER A 20 4.28 -3.20 8.20
N VAL A 21 3.43 -2.27 7.78
CA VAL A 21 3.80 -1.17 6.87
C VAL A 21 4.81 -0.24 7.52
N THR A 22 4.50 0.28 8.71
CA THR A 22 5.39 1.21 9.43
C THR A 22 6.68 0.52 9.85
N GLY A 23 6.62 -0.75 10.27
CA GLY A 23 7.79 -1.56 10.57
C GLY A 23 8.70 -1.72 9.37
N THR A 24 8.14 -2.12 8.22
CA THR A 24 8.90 -2.26 6.96
C THR A 24 9.49 -0.92 6.52
N ALA A 25 8.72 0.17 6.55
CA ALA A 25 9.19 1.50 6.16
C ALA A 25 10.40 1.95 7.01
N ASN A 26 10.31 1.78 8.33
CA ASN A 26 11.40 2.16 9.24
C ASN A 26 12.68 1.33 8.98
N ILE A 27 12.54 0.02 8.74
CA ILE A 27 13.69 -0.82 8.42
C ILE A 27 14.31 -0.42 7.08
N VAL A 28 13.48 -0.15 6.06
CA VAL A 28 13.95 0.30 4.73
C VAL A 28 14.73 1.60 4.84
N MET A 29 14.19 2.61 5.55
CA MET A 29 14.86 3.90 5.74
C MET A 29 16.18 3.77 6.51
N ALA A 30 16.24 2.89 7.50
CA ALA A 30 17.49 2.64 8.26
C ALA A 30 18.50 1.83 7.44
N ALA A 31 18.05 0.83 6.69
CA ALA A 31 18.90 -0.10 5.97
C ALA A 31 19.56 0.54 4.73
N VAL A 32 18.89 1.49 4.07
CA VAL A 32 19.40 2.10 2.84
C VAL A 32 20.74 2.82 3.00
N LEU A 33 21.07 3.28 4.23
CA LEU A 33 22.36 3.89 4.58
C LEU A 33 23.23 2.99 5.48
N ALA A 34 22.78 1.78 5.80
CA ALA A 34 23.54 0.85 6.61
C ALA A 34 24.54 0.07 5.74
N LYS A 35 25.76 -0.14 6.24
CA LYS A 35 26.74 -0.95 5.53
C LYS A 35 26.28 -2.40 5.35
N GLY A 36 26.52 -2.96 4.18
CA GLY A 36 26.20 -4.35 3.82
C GLY A 36 24.80 -4.50 3.24
N THR A 37 24.30 -5.73 3.23
CA THR A 37 23.00 -6.09 2.66
C THR A 37 22.00 -6.47 3.75
N THR A 38 20.82 -5.90 3.69
CA THR A 38 19.68 -6.23 4.55
C THR A 38 18.60 -6.91 3.72
N THR A 39 18.12 -8.06 4.19
CA THR A 39 16.98 -8.76 3.58
C THR A 39 15.82 -8.78 4.57
N ILE A 40 14.64 -8.34 4.13
CA ILE A 40 13.42 -8.32 4.91
C ILE A 40 12.47 -9.37 4.35
N TYR A 41 12.12 -10.35 5.17
CA TYR A 41 11.10 -11.35 4.87
C TYR A 41 9.77 -10.92 5.49
N ASN A 42 8.68 -11.23 4.82
CA ASN A 42 7.33 -10.80 5.18
C ASN A 42 7.18 -9.27 5.26
N ALA A 43 7.88 -8.58 4.35
CA ALA A 43 7.75 -7.14 4.21
C ALA A 43 6.33 -6.78 3.75
N ALA A 44 5.80 -5.66 4.22
CA ALA A 44 4.62 -5.04 3.66
C ALA A 44 4.88 -4.60 2.21
N CYS A 45 3.88 -4.69 1.34
CA CYS A 45 4.04 -4.40 -0.09
C CYS A 45 2.97 -3.46 -0.66
N GLU A 46 2.30 -2.72 0.20
CA GLU A 46 1.30 -1.71 -0.15
C GLU A 46 1.89 -0.61 -1.06
N PRO A 47 1.06 0.04 -1.88
CA PRO A 47 1.51 1.07 -2.84
C PRO A 47 2.35 2.18 -2.22
N TYR A 48 1.99 2.66 -1.02
CA TYR A 48 2.76 3.72 -0.33
C TYR A 48 4.14 3.24 0.13
N LEU A 49 4.31 1.97 0.46
CA LEU A 49 5.64 1.40 0.75
C LEU A 49 6.46 1.21 -0.53
N GLN A 50 5.82 0.74 -1.61
CA GLN A 50 6.47 0.67 -2.92
C GLN A 50 6.93 2.06 -3.36
N GLN A 51 6.10 3.09 -3.14
CA GLN A 51 6.43 4.48 -3.40
C GLN A 51 7.67 4.94 -2.64
N LEU A 52 7.76 4.63 -1.33
CA LEU A 52 8.94 4.94 -0.51
C LEU A 52 10.21 4.29 -1.10
N CYS A 53 10.14 3.00 -1.42
CA CYS A 53 11.27 2.29 -2.02
C CYS A 53 11.67 2.87 -3.39
N LYS A 54 10.69 3.19 -4.24
CA LYS A 54 10.92 3.84 -5.54
C LYS A 54 11.54 5.23 -5.40
N MET A 55 11.13 6.00 -4.38
CA MET A 55 11.70 7.30 -4.06
C MET A 55 13.16 7.16 -3.62
N LEU A 56 13.44 6.27 -2.67
CA LEU A 56 14.79 6.02 -2.18
C LEU A 56 15.73 5.53 -3.31
N ASN A 57 15.23 4.66 -4.22
CA ASN A 57 16.00 4.23 -5.38
C ASN A 57 16.33 5.39 -6.33
N ARG A 58 15.42 6.34 -6.54
CA ARG A 58 15.72 7.57 -7.30
C ARG A 58 16.72 8.49 -6.61
N MET A 59 16.81 8.42 -5.29
CA MET A 59 17.81 9.14 -4.50
C MET A 59 19.19 8.49 -4.53
N GLY A 60 19.34 7.33 -5.19
CA GLY A 60 20.58 6.56 -5.28
C GLY A 60 20.62 5.32 -4.40
N GLY A 61 19.53 4.98 -3.72
CA GLY A 61 19.37 3.74 -2.97
C GLY A 61 19.37 2.51 -3.88
N LYS A 62 19.57 1.35 -3.29
CA LYS A 62 19.61 0.06 -4.00
C LYS A 62 18.66 -0.93 -3.31
N ILE A 63 17.38 -0.80 -3.61
CA ILE A 63 16.32 -1.63 -3.06
C ILE A 63 15.71 -2.45 -4.19
N SER A 64 15.70 -3.76 -4.04
CA SER A 64 15.09 -4.73 -4.96
C SER A 64 13.96 -5.50 -4.29
N GLY A 65 13.12 -6.17 -5.10
CA GLY A 65 11.92 -6.87 -4.61
C GLY A 65 10.74 -5.95 -4.31
N VAL A 66 10.78 -4.69 -4.75
CA VAL A 66 9.70 -3.71 -4.51
C VAL A 66 8.37 -4.22 -5.07
N GLY A 67 7.34 -4.24 -4.23
CA GLY A 67 6.03 -4.79 -4.56
C GLY A 67 5.87 -6.26 -4.21
N SER A 68 6.88 -6.88 -3.58
CA SER A 68 6.81 -8.22 -3.02
C SER A 68 7.03 -8.20 -1.51
N ASN A 69 6.73 -9.32 -0.85
CA ASN A 69 6.99 -9.50 0.58
C ASN A 69 8.45 -9.84 0.93
N LEU A 70 9.33 -9.78 -0.06
CA LEU A 70 10.77 -10.02 0.09
C LEU A 70 11.54 -8.82 -0.45
N LEU A 71 12.10 -8.01 0.42
CA LEU A 71 12.93 -6.87 0.04
C LEU A 71 14.40 -7.17 0.30
N THR A 72 15.25 -6.75 -0.62
CA THR A 72 16.70 -6.76 -0.45
C THR A 72 17.23 -5.35 -0.64
N ILE A 73 18.00 -4.87 0.33
CA ILE A 73 18.52 -3.51 0.40
C ILE A 73 20.04 -3.58 0.51
N GLU A 74 20.73 -3.05 -0.48
CA GLU A 74 22.17 -2.81 -0.40
C GLU A 74 22.39 -1.40 0.11
N GLY A 75 23.06 -1.27 1.25
CA GLY A 75 23.34 0.04 1.82
C GLY A 75 24.29 0.86 0.95
N VAL A 76 24.01 2.17 0.89
CA VAL A 76 24.82 3.14 0.15
C VAL A 76 25.41 4.18 1.10
N ASP A 77 26.50 4.81 0.70
CA ASP A 77 27.21 5.79 1.56
C ASP A 77 26.41 7.10 1.70
N SER A 78 25.63 7.47 0.69
CA SER A 78 24.83 8.69 0.69
C SER A 78 23.65 8.60 -0.26
N LEU A 79 22.64 9.43 -0.01
CA LEU A 79 21.48 9.63 -0.89
C LEU A 79 21.50 11.06 -1.42
N SER A 80 21.06 11.24 -2.67
CA SER A 80 20.86 12.55 -3.29
C SER A 80 19.42 13.04 -3.12
N GLY A 81 19.16 14.30 -3.47
CA GLY A 81 17.79 14.80 -3.58
C GLY A 81 17.07 14.24 -4.81
N THR A 82 15.74 14.21 -4.75
CA THR A 82 14.88 13.82 -5.89
C THR A 82 13.57 14.58 -5.87
N THR A 83 12.91 14.68 -7.03
CA THR A 83 11.53 15.11 -7.13
C THR A 83 10.63 13.87 -7.15
N HIS A 84 9.63 13.85 -6.29
CA HIS A 84 8.73 12.72 -6.16
C HIS A 84 7.27 13.19 -5.99
N LYS A 85 6.36 12.65 -6.80
CA LYS A 85 4.93 12.87 -6.63
C LYS A 85 4.40 11.82 -5.65
N VAL A 86 3.81 12.28 -4.55
CA VAL A 86 3.19 11.41 -3.55
C VAL A 86 1.89 10.83 -4.12
N LEU A 87 1.64 9.56 -3.87
CA LEU A 87 0.39 8.88 -4.24
C LEU A 87 -0.77 9.38 -3.37
N PRO A 88 -1.99 9.42 -3.91
CA PRO A 88 -3.18 9.58 -3.09
C PRO A 88 -3.32 8.39 -2.13
N ASP A 89 -3.86 8.66 -0.96
CA ASP A 89 -4.08 7.64 0.06
C ASP A 89 -5.29 6.76 -0.31
N MET A 90 -5.04 5.47 -0.59
CA MET A 90 -6.08 4.52 -0.98
C MET A 90 -7.08 4.25 0.14
N VAL A 91 -6.63 4.30 1.41
CA VAL A 91 -7.48 4.07 2.58
C VAL A 91 -8.44 5.25 2.76
N GLU A 92 -7.94 6.48 2.61
CA GLU A 92 -8.76 7.68 2.63
C GLU A 92 -9.79 7.67 1.48
N ILE A 93 -9.40 7.25 0.28
CA ILE A 93 -10.32 7.08 -0.86
C ILE A 93 -11.43 6.09 -0.51
N GLY A 94 -11.08 4.93 0.05
CA GLY A 94 -12.06 3.94 0.52
C GLY A 94 -13.03 4.52 1.56
N SER A 95 -12.51 5.33 2.48
CA SER A 95 -13.31 6.01 3.51
C SER A 95 -14.31 7.01 2.90
N TRP A 96 -13.89 7.78 1.88
CA TRP A 96 -14.78 8.70 1.17
C TRP A 96 -15.87 7.96 0.37
N ILE A 97 -15.54 6.82 -0.25
CA ILE A 97 -16.54 5.96 -0.91
C ILE A 97 -17.56 5.48 0.11
N GLY A 98 -17.12 4.98 1.26
CA GLY A 98 -17.98 4.54 2.35
C GLY A 98 -18.87 5.67 2.88
N LEU A 99 -18.33 6.88 3.06
CA LEU A 99 -19.09 8.05 3.49
C LEU A 99 -20.19 8.40 2.48
N ALA A 100 -19.88 8.44 1.18
CA ALA A 100 -20.86 8.71 0.14
C ALA A 100 -22.03 7.70 0.17
N ALA A 101 -21.70 6.42 0.31
CA ALA A 101 -22.69 5.36 0.40
C ALA A 101 -23.59 5.49 1.64
N MET A 102 -22.99 5.70 2.82
CA MET A 102 -23.72 5.80 4.10
C MET A 102 -24.62 7.04 4.18
N THR A 103 -24.17 8.14 3.59
CA THR A 103 -24.92 9.41 3.58
C THR A 103 -25.85 9.55 2.37
N GLN A 104 -25.85 8.57 1.45
CA GLN A 104 -26.60 8.60 0.19
C GLN A 104 -26.34 9.88 -0.61
N SER A 105 -25.09 10.34 -0.59
CA SER A 105 -24.65 11.56 -1.26
C SER A 105 -23.88 11.27 -2.53
N GLU A 106 -23.76 12.29 -3.36
CA GLU A 106 -22.96 12.31 -4.57
C GLU A 106 -21.57 12.88 -4.25
N ILE A 107 -20.52 12.18 -4.65
CA ILE A 107 -19.15 12.64 -4.44
C ILE A 107 -18.31 12.37 -5.69
N THR A 108 -17.43 13.31 -6.05
CA THR A 108 -16.32 13.09 -6.99
C THR A 108 -15.00 13.16 -6.23
N ILE A 109 -14.26 12.04 -6.21
CA ILE A 109 -12.91 11.98 -5.64
C ILE A 109 -11.92 12.17 -6.78
N LYS A 110 -11.13 13.24 -6.70
CA LYS A 110 -10.24 13.64 -7.80
C LYS A 110 -8.84 13.07 -7.66
N ASN A 111 -8.21 12.82 -8.82
CA ASN A 111 -6.81 12.40 -8.95
C ASN A 111 -6.49 11.13 -8.16
N VAL A 112 -7.34 10.14 -8.22
CA VAL A 112 -7.06 8.82 -7.64
C VAL A 112 -6.07 8.06 -8.53
N SER A 113 -5.23 7.23 -7.94
CA SER A 113 -4.39 6.30 -8.67
C SER A 113 -5.10 4.95 -8.76
N TRP A 114 -5.83 4.70 -9.85
CA TRP A 114 -6.66 3.50 -10.01
C TRP A 114 -5.87 2.20 -9.82
N ASP A 115 -4.64 2.15 -10.31
CA ASP A 115 -3.78 0.98 -10.22
C ASP A 115 -3.32 0.68 -8.79
N ASP A 116 -3.37 1.68 -7.92
CA ASP A 116 -2.97 1.58 -6.52
C ASP A 116 -4.17 1.40 -5.55
N LEU A 117 -5.40 1.26 -6.05
CA LEU A 117 -6.60 1.04 -5.22
C LEU A 117 -6.83 -0.44 -4.84
N GLY A 118 -6.12 -1.38 -5.48
CA GLY A 118 -6.25 -2.81 -5.20
C GLY A 118 -7.69 -3.30 -5.32
N GLN A 119 -8.18 -3.95 -4.27
CA GLN A 119 -9.53 -4.53 -4.22
C GLN A 119 -10.62 -3.54 -3.79
N ILE A 120 -10.28 -2.31 -3.41
CA ILE A 120 -11.26 -1.32 -2.91
C ILE A 120 -12.44 -1.15 -3.88
N PRO A 121 -12.25 -0.86 -5.18
CA PRO A 121 -13.39 -0.70 -6.09
C PRO A 121 -14.23 -1.97 -6.24
N ASN A 122 -13.59 -3.14 -6.26
CA ASN A 122 -14.30 -4.42 -6.41
C ASN A 122 -15.16 -4.75 -5.19
N VAL A 123 -14.65 -4.49 -3.98
CA VAL A 123 -15.39 -4.74 -2.74
C VAL A 123 -16.60 -3.83 -2.66
N PHE A 124 -16.44 -2.53 -2.90
CA PHE A 124 -17.58 -1.61 -2.88
C PHE A 124 -18.60 -1.92 -3.98
N SER A 125 -18.16 -2.33 -5.17
CA SER A 125 -19.07 -2.79 -6.24
C SER A 125 -19.88 -4.02 -5.83
N LYS A 126 -19.28 -4.99 -5.12
CA LYS A 126 -20.01 -6.16 -4.58
C LYS A 126 -21.03 -5.77 -3.52
N LEU A 127 -20.79 -4.69 -2.78
CA LEU A 127 -21.76 -4.11 -1.86
C LEU A 127 -22.88 -3.32 -2.56
N GLY A 128 -22.87 -3.26 -3.90
CA GLY A 128 -23.86 -2.56 -4.70
C GLY A 128 -23.59 -1.06 -4.89
N ILE A 129 -22.43 -0.58 -4.44
CA ILE A 129 -22.05 0.82 -4.58
C ILE A 129 -21.48 1.04 -5.98
N GLN A 130 -22.13 1.93 -6.74
CA GLN A 130 -21.68 2.26 -8.09
C GLN A 130 -20.48 3.22 -8.03
N LEU A 131 -19.42 2.85 -8.73
CA LEU A 131 -18.22 3.64 -8.88
C LEU A 131 -17.98 3.85 -10.38
N GLU A 132 -18.00 5.10 -10.83
CA GLU A 132 -17.77 5.47 -12.22
C GLU A 132 -16.38 6.07 -12.38
N ARG A 133 -15.58 5.47 -13.26
CA ARG A 133 -14.26 6.01 -13.61
C ARG A 133 -14.40 7.17 -14.58
N GLN A 134 -13.94 8.36 -14.19
CA GLN A 134 -13.91 9.56 -15.02
C GLN A 134 -12.44 10.02 -15.18
N GLY A 135 -11.71 9.37 -16.09
CA GLY A 135 -10.26 9.58 -16.22
C GLY A 135 -9.52 9.09 -14.99
N ASP A 136 -8.89 10.01 -14.26
CA ASP A 136 -8.19 9.76 -13.00
C ASP A 136 -9.08 10.01 -11.77
N ASP A 137 -10.38 10.31 -11.97
CA ASP A 137 -11.32 10.58 -10.90
C ASP A 137 -12.28 9.39 -10.68
N ILE A 138 -12.84 9.28 -9.47
CA ILE A 138 -13.97 8.39 -9.15
C ILE A 138 -15.19 9.26 -8.93
N TYR A 139 -16.26 9.00 -9.67
CA TYR A 139 -17.57 9.55 -9.41
C TYR A 139 -18.46 8.51 -8.73
N ILE A 140 -19.13 8.91 -7.66
CA ILE A 140 -20.06 8.09 -6.89
C ILE A 140 -21.43 8.76 -6.98
N PRO A 141 -22.39 8.17 -7.71
CA PRO A 141 -23.73 8.75 -7.84
C PRO A 141 -24.56 8.56 -6.58
N VAL A 142 -25.63 9.36 -6.45
CA VAL A 142 -26.61 9.15 -5.39
C VAL A 142 -27.35 7.83 -5.59
N HIS A 143 -27.36 6.98 -4.57
CA HIS A 143 -28.07 5.71 -4.56
C HIS A 143 -29.49 5.89 -3.99
N LYS A 144 -30.38 6.60 -4.70
CA LYS A 144 -31.73 7.00 -4.24
C LYS A 144 -32.61 5.82 -3.78
N ASN A 145 -32.40 4.65 -4.35
CA ASN A 145 -33.16 3.44 -4.03
C ASN A 145 -32.39 2.49 -3.11
N GLY A 146 -31.31 2.99 -2.48
CA GLY A 146 -30.36 2.15 -1.79
C GLY A 146 -29.42 1.42 -2.76
N TYR A 147 -28.64 0.50 -2.23
CA TYR A 147 -27.75 -0.35 -3.02
C TYR A 147 -28.05 -1.82 -2.71
N GLU A 148 -27.95 -2.65 -3.73
CA GLU A 148 -28.23 -4.09 -3.64
C GLU A 148 -26.93 -4.86 -3.51
N ILE A 149 -26.75 -5.53 -2.37
CA ILE A 149 -25.58 -6.36 -2.10
C ILE A 149 -25.63 -7.59 -3.01
N GLN A 150 -24.54 -7.86 -3.71
CA GLN A 150 -24.42 -9.06 -4.54
C GLN A 150 -24.41 -10.31 -3.64
N SER A 151 -25.12 -11.34 -4.08
CA SER A 151 -25.04 -12.68 -3.48
C SER A 151 -24.08 -13.55 -4.30
N TYR A 152 -23.50 -14.56 -3.65
CA TYR A 152 -22.79 -15.61 -4.40
C TYR A 152 -23.77 -16.42 -5.25
N ILE A 153 -23.26 -17.10 -6.29
CA ILE A 153 -24.06 -17.90 -7.23
C ILE A 153 -24.85 -18.98 -6.50
N ASP A 154 -24.34 -19.50 -5.41
CA ASP A 154 -25.00 -20.51 -4.56
C ASP A 154 -25.99 -19.90 -3.55
N GLY A 155 -26.21 -18.59 -3.59
CA GLY A 155 -27.12 -17.87 -2.69
C GLY A 155 -26.55 -17.62 -1.29
N SER A 156 -25.29 -17.95 -1.03
CA SER A 156 -24.66 -17.65 0.25
C SER A 156 -24.42 -16.15 0.44
N ILE A 157 -24.34 -15.73 1.70
CA ILE A 157 -24.13 -14.33 2.06
C ILE A 157 -22.73 -13.88 1.68
N LEU A 158 -22.63 -12.71 1.05
CA LEU A 158 -21.35 -12.09 0.72
C LEU A 158 -20.53 -11.86 1.99
N THR A 159 -19.30 -12.38 1.99
CA THR A 159 -18.32 -12.13 3.04
C THR A 159 -17.22 -11.22 2.49
N VAL A 160 -16.94 -10.14 3.21
CA VAL A 160 -15.80 -9.26 2.97
C VAL A 160 -14.78 -9.52 4.06
N SER A 161 -13.57 -9.92 3.68
CA SER A 161 -12.46 -10.15 4.60
C SER A 161 -11.32 -9.22 4.25
N ASP A 162 -10.67 -8.71 5.27
CA ASP A 162 -9.40 -7.99 5.13
C ASP A 162 -8.27 -8.95 4.76
N ALA A 163 -7.30 -8.43 4.05
CA ALA A 163 -6.08 -9.15 3.70
C ALA A 163 -4.97 -8.16 3.33
N PRO A 164 -3.69 -8.51 3.58
CA PRO A 164 -2.57 -7.71 3.10
C PRO A 164 -2.64 -7.47 1.59
N TRP A 165 -2.05 -6.37 1.14
CA TRP A 165 -1.97 -6.04 -0.28
C TRP A 165 -1.46 -7.22 -1.13
N PRO A 166 -2.05 -7.52 -2.30
CA PRO A 166 -3.12 -6.78 -3.01
C PRO A 166 -4.56 -7.15 -2.61
N GLY A 167 -4.76 -7.75 -1.44
CA GLY A 167 -6.07 -8.00 -0.88
C GLY A 167 -6.80 -6.72 -0.48
N PHE A 168 -7.95 -6.87 0.16
CA PHE A 168 -8.67 -5.73 0.70
C PHE A 168 -8.02 -5.31 2.01
N THR A 169 -7.27 -4.23 1.98
CA THR A 169 -6.53 -3.70 3.13
C THR A 169 -7.34 -2.55 3.73
N PRO A 170 -7.82 -2.67 4.99
CA PRO A 170 -8.65 -1.64 5.61
C PRO A 170 -7.87 -0.49 6.23
N ASP A 171 -6.56 -0.66 6.49
CA ASP A 171 -5.66 0.31 7.11
C ASP A 171 -4.28 0.38 6.43
#